data_a5a30f78e3a314a75c30e1fc97178564
#
_entry.id   a5a30f78e3a314a75c30e1fc97178564
#
_cell.length_a   1.000
_cell.length_b   1.000
_cell.length_c   1.000
_cell.angle_alpha   90.00
_cell.angle_beta   90.00
_cell.angle_gamma   90.00
#
_symmetry.space_group_name_H-M   'P 1'
#
loop_
_entity.id
_entity.type
_entity.pdbx_description
1 polymer ?
#
loop_
_entity_poly.entity_id
_entity_poly.type
_entity_poly.pdbx_seq_one_letter_code
_entity_poly.pdbx_strand_id
1 'polypeptide(L)'
;MSFAWDDQDREAERQDREAERKEREREREADLYEQATDQIYEGRYDKALPTLVRLIEMKGPRVDAALYWKAYAQNRIGQRAEALATIAELTKAYPNSRYVRSAKALEVEVRGAAGQTVTTDSQDEDIKIMAIQSLQHRDPEQAVPLLEKVLEGNSTPRVKANALYVLALSNSPRAREILKNIARGTSNPDLQMRAIQYLGVHGGQESRAALAEVYAATTDVDIKKRILRSFLASGDKARLLTAAQTEQNPELRSEAVRQLGAMGAQDEVWQLYQKETSPDVKKRIIEAMFVSGNATRLIELAKSERDPQLRRTAIRNLGVMGSKRTGDALLELYATEKEPAIRRLVIEGLFVQGNAASLVAIARKEQDIAMKKAIVERLSHMQDKVAVDYMAEILNIK
;
A
#
# COMPACT_ATOMS: atom_id res chain seq x y z
N MET A 1 -14.96 -21.87 40.85
CA MET A 1 -13.99 -20.83 40.41
C MET A 1 -13.57 -20.96 38.94
N SER A 2 -14.18 -21.88 38.16
CA SER A 2 -13.78 -22.12 36.73
C SER A 2 -14.52 -21.25 35.69
N PHE A 3 -15.66 -20.65 36.03
CA PHE A 3 -16.47 -19.88 35.08
C PHE A 3 -16.00 -18.43 34.79
N ALA A 4 -15.33 -17.80 35.75
CA ALA A 4 -14.90 -16.39 35.58
C ALA A 4 -13.68 -16.22 34.66
N TRP A 5 -12.81 -17.21 34.58
CA TRP A 5 -11.66 -17.22 33.68
C TRP A 5 -12.05 -17.43 32.21
N ASP A 6 -13.05 -18.28 31.97
CA ASP A 6 -13.54 -18.56 30.59
C ASP A 6 -14.26 -17.34 29.97
N ASP A 7 -14.90 -16.51 30.79
CA ASP A 7 -15.58 -15.29 30.31
C ASP A 7 -14.60 -14.15 30.02
N GLN A 8 -13.54 -13.98 30.82
CA GLN A 8 -12.47 -12.98 30.55
C GLN A 8 -11.68 -13.33 29.30
N ASP A 9 -11.34 -14.60 29.10
CA ASP A 9 -10.63 -15.06 27.89
C ASP A 9 -11.50 -14.88 26.63
N ARG A 10 -12.79 -15.13 26.72
CA ARG A 10 -13.75 -14.89 25.60
C ARG A 10 -13.91 -13.40 25.30
N GLU A 11 -13.89 -12.55 26.31
CA GLU A 11 -14.01 -11.11 26.12
C GLU A 11 -12.73 -10.53 25.51
N ALA A 12 -11.55 -10.97 25.95
CA ALA A 12 -10.27 -10.66 25.35
C ALA A 12 -10.20 -11.12 23.87
N GLU A 13 -10.63 -12.34 23.56
CA GLU A 13 -10.70 -12.82 22.19
C GLU A 13 -11.69 -12.03 21.30
N ARG A 14 -12.79 -11.53 21.87
CA ARG A 14 -13.75 -10.68 21.15
C ARG A 14 -13.16 -9.31 20.85
N GLN A 15 -12.47 -8.70 21.81
CA GLN A 15 -11.78 -7.42 21.68
C GLN A 15 -10.65 -7.52 20.63
N ASP A 16 -9.87 -8.59 20.67
CA ASP A 16 -8.83 -8.88 19.69
C ASP A 16 -9.40 -9.01 18.27
N ARG A 17 -10.48 -9.79 18.12
CA ARG A 17 -11.16 -9.95 16.82
C ARG A 17 -11.77 -8.66 16.29
N GLU A 18 -12.29 -7.81 17.17
CA GLU A 18 -12.83 -6.50 16.79
C GLU A 18 -11.70 -5.54 16.38
N ALA A 19 -10.60 -5.51 17.12
CA ALA A 19 -9.42 -4.74 16.78
C ALA A 19 -8.82 -5.17 15.43
N GLU A 20 -8.67 -6.48 15.20
CA GLU A 20 -8.20 -7.03 13.92
C GLU A 20 -9.16 -6.72 12.77
N ARG A 21 -10.48 -6.69 13.02
CA ARG A 21 -11.46 -6.31 12.00
C ARG A 21 -11.32 -4.83 11.63
N LYS A 22 -11.24 -3.94 12.61
CA LYS A 22 -11.05 -2.50 12.40
C LYS A 22 -9.75 -2.20 11.67
N GLU A 23 -8.69 -2.92 11.98
CA GLU A 23 -7.41 -2.79 11.29
C GLU A 23 -7.51 -3.24 9.84
N ARG A 24 -8.12 -4.42 9.56
CA ARG A 24 -8.35 -4.89 8.19
C ARG A 24 -9.23 -3.94 7.37
N GLU A 25 -10.21 -3.28 8.01
CA GLU A 25 -11.04 -2.27 7.36
C GLU A 25 -10.21 -1.04 6.97
N ARG A 26 -9.31 -0.56 7.85
CA ARG A 26 -8.39 0.56 7.56
C ARG A 26 -7.37 0.20 6.48
N GLU A 27 -6.81 -1.00 6.52
CA GLU A 27 -5.89 -1.49 5.49
C GLU A 27 -6.59 -1.55 4.13
N ARG A 28 -7.79 -2.12 4.09
CA ARG A 28 -8.61 -2.20 2.87
C ARG A 28 -8.96 -0.82 2.31
N GLU A 29 -9.27 0.15 3.18
CA GLU A 29 -9.50 1.53 2.76
C GLU A 29 -8.24 2.14 2.14
N ALA A 30 -7.08 1.94 2.77
CA ALA A 30 -5.81 2.43 2.26
C ALA A 30 -5.45 1.80 0.91
N ASP A 31 -5.63 0.50 0.75
CA ASP A 31 -5.37 -0.22 -0.51
C ASP A 31 -6.30 0.24 -1.64
N LEU A 32 -7.61 0.41 -1.34
CA LEU A 32 -8.57 0.92 -2.32
C LEU A 32 -8.23 2.36 -2.74
N TYR A 33 -7.81 3.20 -1.80
CA TYR A 33 -7.40 4.56 -2.11
C TYR A 33 -6.15 4.58 -3.00
N GLU A 34 -5.16 3.75 -2.70
CA GLU A 34 -3.97 3.57 -3.51
C GLU A 34 -4.33 3.09 -4.92
N GLN A 35 -5.16 2.05 -5.03
CA GLN A 35 -5.63 1.53 -6.30
C GLN A 35 -6.36 2.60 -7.13
N ALA A 36 -7.26 3.37 -6.51
CA ALA A 36 -8.01 4.41 -7.20
C ALA A 36 -7.08 5.53 -7.71
N THR A 37 -6.14 5.98 -6.87
CA THR A 37 -5.20 7.03 -7.28
C THR A 37 -4.23 6.57 -8.35
N ASP A 38 -3.75 5.32 -8.30
CA ASP A 38 -2.91 4.76 -9.36
C ASP A 38 -3.68 4.69 -10.69
N GLN A 39 -4.94 4.27 -10.67
CA GLN A 39 -5.80 4.29 -11.87
C GLN A 39 -6.00 5.70 -12.43
N ILE A 40 -6.15 6.72 -11.56
CA ILE A 40 -6.21 8.13 -11.95
C ILE A 40 -4.92 8.54 -12.67
N TYR A 41 -3.76 8.21 -12.10
CA TYR A 41 -2.46 8.60 -12.67
C TYR A 41 -2.13 7.89 -13.98
N GLU A 42 -2.67 6.70 -14.17
CA GLU A 42 -2.58 5.95 -15.43
C GLU A 42 -3.62 6.42 -16.46
N GLY A 43 -4.46 7.40 -16.13
CA GLY A 43 -5.52 7.91 -17.01
C GLY A 43 -6.72 6.98 -17.15
N ARG A 44 -6.83 5.94 -16.32
CA ARG A 44 -7.93 4.97 -16.32
C ARG A 44 -9.08 5.44 -15.43
N TYR A 45 -9.64 6.59 -15.77
CA TYR A 45 -10.64 7.30 -14.94
C TYR A 45 -11.93 6.50 -14.77
N ASP A 46 -12.36 5.81 -15.81
CA ASP A 46 -13.51 4.91 -15.82
C ASP A 46 -13.38 3.77 -14.81
N LYS A 47 -12.17 3.23 -14.65
CA LYS A 47 -11.86 2.17 -13.68
C LYS A 47 -11.72 2.71 -12.24
N ALA A 48 -11.26 3.94 -12.09
CA ALA A 48 -11.11 4.57 -10.79
C ALA A 48 -12.47 4.88 -10.13
N LEU A 49 -13.49 5.23 -10.91
CA LEU A 49 -14.79 5.66 -10.39
C LEU A 49 -15.47 4.64 -9.47
N PRO A 50 -15.61 3.34 -9.82
CA PRO A 50 -16.21 2.36 -8.92
C PRO A 50 -15.43 2.20 -7.62
N THR A 51 -14.10 2.26 -7.67
CA THR A 51 -13.25 2.16 -6.48
C THR A 51 -13.43 3.38 -5.56
N LEU A 52 -13.53 4.58 -6.13
CA LEU A 52 -13.77 5.82 -5.38
C LEU A 52 -15.17 5.84 -4.76
N VAL A 53 -16.20 5.35 -5.47
CA VAL A 53 -17.56 5.20 -4.90
C VAL A 53 -17.53 4.29 -3.69
N ARG A 54 -16.86 3.14 -3.80
CA ARG A 54 -16.73 2.20 -2.68
C ARG A 54 -16.00 2.80 -1.49
N LEU A 55 -14.97 3.62 -1.70
CA LEU A 55 -14.27 4.37 -0.65
C LEU A 55 -15.21 5.34 0.09
N ILE A 56 -16.05 6.05 -0.66
CA ILE A 56 -17.03 6.98 -0.08
C ILE A 56 -18.06 6.22 0.77
N GLU A 57 -18.53 5.06 0.31
CA GLU A 57 -19.47 4.19 1.04
C GLU A 57 -18.88 3.63 2.34
N MET A 58 -17.58 3.44 2.42
CA MET A 58 -16.88 2.98 3.65
C MET A 58 -16.90 4.02 4.77
N LYS A 59 -17.17 5.30 4.46
CA LYS A 59 -17.23 6.41 5.44
C LYS A 59 -15.98 6.53 6.32
N GLY A 60 -14.84 6.16 5.80
CA GLY A 60 -13.54 6.24 6.48
C GLY A 60 -12.93 7.64 6.43
N PRO A 61 -11.72 7.82 6.95
CA PRO A 61 -11.04 9.11 7.03
C PRO A 61 -10.64 9.71 5.67
N ARG A 62 -10.76 8.96 4.56
CA ARG A 62 -10.35 9.39 3.20
C ARG A 62 -11.51 9.74 2.28
N VAL A 63 -12.72 9.93 2.82
CA VAL A 63 -13.92 10.25 2.01
C VAL A 63 -13.76 11.58 1.28
N ASP A 64 -13.17 12.57 1.90
CA ASP A 64 -12.92 13.89 1.29
C ASP A 64 -11.95 13.79 0.10
N ALA A 65 -10.88 13.00 0.24
CA ALA A 65 -9.96 12.70 -0.84
C ALA A 65 -10.65 11.92 -1.99
N ALA A 66 -11.45 10.91 -1.64
CA ALA A 66 -12.20 10.11 -2.61
C ALA A 66 -13.22 10.94 -3.39
N LEU A 67 -13.91 11.87 -2.75
CA LEU A 67 -14.81 12.83 -3.41
C LEU A 67 -14.05 13.74 -4.39
N TYR A 68 -12.89 14.26 -4.00
CA TYR A 68 -12.08 15.09 -4.90
C TYR A 68 -11.66 14.30 -6.15
N TRP A 69 -11.10 13.11 -5.98
CA TRP A 69 -10.65 12.29 -7.10
C TRP A 69 -11.80 11.77 -7.97
N LYS A 70 -12.97 11.52 -7.36
CA LYS A 70 -14.20 11.20 -8.10
C LYS A 70 -14.62 12.36 -9.00
N ALA A 71 -14.70 13.58 -8.47
CA ALA A 71 -15.03 14.76 -9.27
C ALA A 71 -14.01 14.98 -10.40
N TYR A 72 -12.72 14.77 -10.10
CA TYR A 72 -11.64 14.84 -11.06
C TYR A 72 -11.83 13.82 -12.19
N ALA A 73 -12.05 12.54 -11.86
CA ALA A 73 -12.27 11.48 -12.84
C ALA A 73 -13.52 11.74 -13.70
N GLN A 74 -14.62 12.15 -13.06
CA GLN A 74 -15.87 12.52 -13.75
C GLN A 74 -15.65 13.63 -14.78
N ASN A 75 -14.90 14.68 -14.43
CA ASN A 75 -14.55 15.74 -15.37
C ASN A 75 -13.74 15.19 -16.56
N ARG A 76 -12.77 14.30 -16.32
CA ARG A 76 -11.90 13.73 -17.35
C ARG A 76 -12.64 12.84 -18.36
N ILE A 77 -13.74 12.20 -17.98
CA ILE A 77 -14.60 11.40 -18.87
C ILE A 77 -15.83 12.17 -19.40
N GLY A 78 -15.87 13.48 -19.16
CA GLY A 78 -16.92 14.36 -19.71
C GLY A 78 -18.21 14.42 -18.87
N GLN A 79 -18.28 13.78 -17.72
CA GLN A 79 -19.42 13.83 -16.78
C GLN A 79 -19.37 15.12 -15.95
N ARG A 80 -19.57 16.27 -16.62
CA ARG A 80 -19.38 17.60 -16.02
C ARG A 80 -20.41 17.94 -14.95
N ALA A 81 -21.66 17.58 -15.17
CA ALA A 81 -22.74 17.84 -14.21
C ALA A 81 -22.51 17.06 -12.90
N GLU A 82 -22.13 15.80 -13.03
CA GLU A 82 -21.81 14.93 -11.92
C GLU A 82 -20.55 15.41 -11.17
N ALA A 83 -19.53 15.88 -11.91
CA ALA A 83 -18.34 16.46 -11.30
C ALA A 83 -18.67 17.69 -10.43
N LEU A 84 -19.51 18.61 -10.94
CA LEU A 84 -19.97 19.78 -10.17
C LEU A 84 -20.77 19.39 -8.93
N ALA A 85 -21.65 18.37 -9.05
CA ALA A 85 -22.42 17.87 -7.92
C ALA A 85 -21.49 17.25 -6.85
N THR A 86 -20.48 16.47 -7.27
CA THR A 86 -19.49 15.88 -6.36
C THR A 86 -18.60 16.93 -5.68
N ILE A 87 -18.21 18.00 -6.40
CA ILE A 87 -17.48 19.14 -5.81
C ILE A 87 -18.34 19.85 -4.76
N ALA A 88 -19.63 20.08 -5.05
CA ALA A 88 -20.56 20.70 -4.09
C ALA A 88 -20.73 19.82 -2.84
N GLU A 89 -20.83 18.50 -2.98
CA GLU A 89 -20.87 17.55 -1.88
C GLU A 89 -19.60 17.65 -1.01
N LEU A 90 -18.41 17.59 -1.62
CA LEU A 90 -17.13 17.73 -0.91
C LEU A 90 -17.07 19.04 -0.09
N THR A 91 -17.36 20.16 -0.73
CA THR A 91 -17.22 21.48 -0.10
C THR A 91 -18.23 21.70 1.02
N LYS A 92 -19.42 21.10 0.91
CA LYS A 92 -20.49 21.17 1.93
C LYS A 92 -20.22 20.23 3.11
N ALA A 93 -19.87 18.98 2.83
CA ALA A 93 -19.70 17.95 3.87
C ALA A 93 -18.34 18.04 4.58
N TYR A 94 -17.30 18.52 3.88
CA TYR A 94 -15.92 18.57 4.38
C TYR A 94 -15.28 19.96 4.18
N PRO A 95 -15.84 21.04 4.75
CA PRO A 95 -15.39 22.43 4.48
C PRO A 95 -13.95 22.70 4.90
N ASN A 96 -13.42 21.93 5.84
CA ASN A 96 -12.03 22.03 6.34
C ASN A 96 -11.07 21.07 5.64
N SER A 97 -11.52 20.33 4.63
CA SER A 97 -10.66 19.42 3.88
C SER A 97 -9.59 20.19 3.10
N ARG A 98 -8.37 19.65 3.09
CA ARG A 98 -7.27 20.16 2.25
C ARG A 98 -7.62 20.15 0.76
N TYR A 99 -8.55 19.30 0.33
CA TYR A 99 -8.98 19.19 -1.07
C TYR A 99 -9.95 20.29 -1.51
N VAL A 100 -10.53 21.08 -0.60
CA VAL A 100 -11.48 22.14 -0.93
C VAL A 100 -10.87 23.18 -1.87
N ARG A 101 -9.61 23.58 -1.67
CA ARG A 101 -8.91 24.51 -2.55
C ARG A 101 -8.77 23.94 -3.97
N SER A 102 -8.35 22.70 -4.08
CA SER A 102 -8.18 22.00 -5.37
C SER A 102 -9.52 21.73 -6.05
N ALA A 103 -10.56 21.43 -5.27
CA ALA A 103 -11.92 21.24 -5.77
C ALA A 103 -12.50 22.54 -6.37
N LYS A 104 -12.26 23.68 -5.74
CA LYS A 104 -12.65 25.00 -6.29
C LYS A 104 -11.92 25.33 -7.59
N ALA A 105 -10.63 25.00 -7.68
CA ALA A 105 -9.87 25.15 -8.94
C ALA A 105 -10.44 24.24 -10.05
N LEU A 106 -10.76 22.99 -9.69
CA LEU A 106 -11.42 22.05 -10.61
C LEU A 106 -12.81 22.55 -11.03
N GLU A 107 -13.59 23.15 -10.12
CA GLU A 107 -14.90 23.74 -10.43
C GLU A 107 -14.79 24.82 -11.51
N VAL A 108 -13.81 25.71 -11.38
CA VAL A 108 -13.54 26.75 -12.39
C VAL A 108 -13.21 26.12 -13.75
N GLU A 109 -12.39 25.08 -13.78
CA GLU A 109 -12.06 24.34 -15.01
C GLU A 109 -13.32 23.72 -15.64
N VAL A 110 -14.14 23.02 -14.84
CA VAL A 110 -15.37 22.36 -15.30
C VAL A 110 -16.38 23.38 -15.87
N ARG A 111 -16.56 24.53 -15.19
CA ARG A 111 -17.46 25.62 -15.63
C ARG A 111 -16.92 26.36 -16.86
N GLY A 112 -15.61 26.60 -16.92
CA GLY A 112 -14.95 27.23 -18.07
C GLY A 112 -15.05 26.39 -19.34
N ALA A 113 -14.94 25.09 -19.23
CA ALA A 113 -15.11 24.16 -20.33
C ALA A 113 -16.58 24.00 -20.81
N ALA A 114 -17.57 24.36 -19.98
CA ALA A 114 -18.99 24.35 -20.36
C ALA A 114 -19.40 25.45 -21.36
N GLY A 115 -18.58 26.49 -21.51
CA GLY A 115 -18.80 27.58 -22.47
C GLY A 115 -18.15 27.35 -23.85
N GLN A 116 -17.36 26.29 -24.04
CA GLN A 116 -16.71 25.95 -25.30
C GLN A 116 -17.39 24.73 -25.92
N THR A 117 -17.97 24.90 -27.10
CA THR A 117 -18.53 23.82 -27.92
C THR A 117 -17.45 22.83 -28.32
N VAL A 118 -17.59 21.60 -27.83
CA VAL A 118 -16.67 20.48 -28.07
C VAL A 118 -16.98 19.84 -29.44
N THR A 119 -16.50 20.40 -30.54
CA THR A 119 -16.63 19.75 -31.87
C THR A 119 -15.41 19.86 -32.78
N THR A 120 -14.31 20.53 -32.35
CA THR A 120 -13.12 20.65 -33.21
C THR A 120 -11.82 20.23 -32.52
N ASP A 121 -11.88 19.79 -31.26
CA ASP A 121 -10.71 19.81 -30.35
C ASP A 121 -9.89 18.51 -30.34
N SER A 122 -10.44 17.35 -30.70
CA SER A 122 -9.69 16.09 -30.58
C SER A 122 -8.56 15.97 -31.61
N GLN A 123 -8.80 16.39 -32.86
CA GLN A 123 -7.76 16.38 -33.89
C GLN A 123 -6.69 17.43 -33.62
N ASP A 124 -7.09 18.62 -33.18
CA ASP A 124 -6.16 19.68 -32.78
C ASP A 124 -5.32 19.29 -31.55
N GLU A 125 -5.92 18.58 -30.60
CA GLU A 125 -5.23 18.03 -29.44
C GLU A 125 -4.18 16.98 -29.84
N ASP A 126 -4.52 16.04 -30.72
CA ASP A 126 -3.59 15.02 -31.20
C ASP A 126 -2.42 15.65 -31.98
N ILE A 127 -2.68 16.70 -32.80
CA ILE A 127 -1.62 17.47 -33.47
C ILE A 127 -0.69 18.14 -32.45
N LYS A 128 -1.24 18.75 -31.40
CA LYS A 128 -0.44 19.35 -30.30
C LYS A 128 0.42 18.31 -29.60
N ILE A 129 -0.13 17.13 -29.33
CA ILE A 129 0.60 16.01 -28.71
C ILE A 129 1.74 15.54 -29.63
N MET A 130 1.50 15.38 -30.93
CA MET A 130 2.54 15.03 -31.92
C MET A 130 3.65 16.09 -31.97
N ALA A 131 3.28 17.37 -31.95
CA ALA A 131 4.24 18.46 -31.89
C ALA A 131 5.09 18.41 -30.60
N ILE A 132 4.48 18.19 -29.44
CA ILE A 132 5.16 18.02 -28.15
C ILE A 132 6.12 16.83 -28.20
N GLN A 133 5.67 15.68 -28.71
CA GLN A 133 6.51 14.47 -28.83
C GLN A 133 7.71 14.70 -29.77
N SER A 134 7.55 15.49 -30.82
CA SER A 134 8.66 15.84 -31.74
C SER A 134 9.76 16.65 -31.04
N LEU A 135 9.43 17.39 -29.96
CA LEU A 135 10.41 18.14 -29.16
C LEU A 135 11.35 17.24 -28.36
N GLN A 136 11.03 15.96 -28.14
CA GLN A 136 11.92 15.00 -27.48
C GLN A 136 13.27 14.86 -28.19
N HIS A 137 13.29 15.03 -29.51
CA HIS A 137 14.47 14.87 -30.36
C HIS A 137 15.16 16.19 -30.70
N ARG A 138 14.70 17.31 -30.13
CA ARG A 138 15.28 18.63 -30.32
C ARG A 138 16.29 18.97 -29.22
N ASP A 139 17.11 19.99 -29.50
CA ASP A 139 18.00 20.57 -28.49
C ASP A 139 17.18 20.99 -27.27
N PRO A 140 17.56 20.54 -26.05
CA PRO A 140 16.88 20.91 -24.82
C PRO A 140 16.75 22.41 -24.60
N GLU A 141 17.72 23.21 -25.00
CA GLU A 141 17.69 24.68 -24.90
C GLU A 141 16.52 25.30 -25.70
N GLN A 142 16.10 24.64 -26.77
CA GLN A 142 14.97 25.07 -27.57
C GLN A 142 13.65 24.41 -27.12
N ALA A 143 13.70 23.12 -26.75
CA ALA A 143 12.52 22.34 -26.42
C ALA A 143 11.94 22.71 -25.05
N VAL A 144 12.77 22.82 -24.02
CA VAL A 144 12.33 23.02 -22.63
C VAL A 144 11.49 24.31 -22.45
N PRO A 145 11.88 25.48 -23.02
CA PRO A 145 11.04 26.68 -22.90
C PRO A 145 9.68 26.58 -23.55
N LEU A 146 9.56 25.79 -24.64
CA LEU A 146 8.27 25.57 -25.33
C LEU A 146 7.36 24.66 -24.48
N LEU A 147 7.93 23.60 -23.90
CA LEU A 147 7.20 22.69 -23.01
C LEU A 147 6.74 23.39 -21.72
N GLU A 148 7.55 24.28 -21.16
CA GLU A 148 7.21 25.11 -20.00
C GLU A 148 5.97 25.98 -20.30
N LYS A 149 5.96 26.68 -21.44
CA LYS A 149 4.81 27.47 -21.88
C LYS A 149 3.54 26.65 -22.04
N VAL A 150 3.65 25.40 -22.50
CA VAL A 150 2.50 24.48 -22.60
C VAL A 150 1.95 24.15 -21.21
N LEU A 151 2.81 23.94 -20.22
CA LEU A 151 2.41 23.62 -18.84
C LEU A 151 1.75 24.81 -18.15
N GLU A 152 2.25 26.02 -18.38
CA GLU A 152 1.72 27.28 -17.81
C GLU A 152 0.44 27.73 -18.50
N GLY A 153 0.27 27.44 -19.78
CA GLY A 153 -0.84 27.89 -20.61
C GLY A 153 -2.16 27.15 -20.33
N ASN A 154 -3.19 27.49 -21.11
CA ASN A 154 -4.54 26.91 -21.03
C ASN A 154 -4.68 25.59 -21.83
N SER A 155 -3.60 24.84 -21.95
CA SER A 155 -3.64 23.54 -22.63
C SER A 155 -4.44 22.52 -21.83
N THR A 156 -5.03 21.54 -22.53
CA THR A 156 -5.78 20.46 -21.88
C THR A 156 -4.88 19.62 -20.98
N PRO A 157 -5.42 18.94 -19.99
CA PRO A 157 -4.63 18.08 -19.09
C PRO A 157 -3.86 16.98 -19.83
N ARG A 158 -4.41 16.45 -20.92
CA ARG A 158 -3.75 15.45 -21.76
C ARG A 158 -2.52 16.03 -22.45
N VAL A 159 -2.63 17.23 -22.99
CA VAL A 159 -1.51 17.96 -23.61
C VAL A 159 -0.43 18.30 -22.57
N LYS A 160 -0.83 18.81 -21.38
CA LYS A 160 0.09 19.09 -20.28
C LYS A 160 0.80 17.84 -19.77
N ALA A 161 0.10 16.71 -19.64
CA ALA A 161 0.70 15.44 -19.23
C ALA A 161 1.77 14.96 -20.22
N ASN A 162 1.52 15.12 -21.54
CA ASN A 162 2.53 14.80 -22.56
C ASN A 162 3.73 15.76 -22.51
N ALA A 163 3.51 17.05 -22.31
CA ALA A 163 4.61 18.01 -22.13
C ALA A 163 5.49 17.67 -20.91
N LEU A 164 4.86 17.30 -19.80
CA LEU A 164 5.55 16.86 -18.59
C LEU A 164 6.36 15.58 -18.82
N TYR A 165 5.80 14.63 -19.57
CA TYR A 165 6.49 13.40 -19.95
C TYR A 165 7.75 13.68 -20.79
N VAL A 166 7.64 14.53 -21.82
CA VAL A 166 8.80 14.89 -22.66
C VAL A 166 9.87 15.63 -21.85
N LEU A 167 9.47 16.50 -20.91
CA LEU A 167 10.40 17.11 -19.95
C LEU A 167 11.11 16.08 -19.09
N ALA A 168 10.40 15.03 -18.66
CA ALA A 168 10.97 13.97 -17.82
C ALA A 168 12.04 13.13 -18.56
N LEU A 169 11.94 13.03 -19.87
CA LEU A 169 12.95 12.36 -20.71
C LEU A 169 14.17 13.24 -21.03
N SER A 170 14.08 14.53 -20.75
CA SER A 170 15.17 15.47 -20.99
C SER A 170 16.22 15.41 -19.88
N ASN A 171 17.50 15.32 -20.26
CA ASN A 171 18.63 15.41 -19.32
C ASN A 171 18.98 16.87 -18.91
N SER A 172 18.17 17.85 -19.35
CA SER A 172 18.41 19.27 -19.03
C SER A 172 18.22 19.55 -17.53
N PRO A 173 19.16 20.28 -16.89
CA PRO A 173 18.96 20.76 -15.52
C PRO A 173 17.72 21.64 -15.36
N ARG A 174 17.38 22.44 -16.38
CA ARG A 174 16.16 23.27 -16.38
C ARG A 174 14.88 22.42 -16.41
N ALA A 175 14.83 21.34 -17.21
CA ALA A 175 13.69 20.43 -17.24
C ALA A 175 13.49 19.79 -15.86
N ARG A 176 14.56 19.39 -15.17
CA ARG A 176 14.52 18.83 -13.82
C ARG A 176 14.02 19.83 -12.80
N GLU A 177 14.44 21.08 -12.90
CA GLU A 177 13.96 22.15 -12.01
C GLU A 177 12.46 22.41 -12.22
N ILE A 178 11.97 22.41 -13.46
CA ILE A 178 10.53 22.51 -13.76
C ILE A 178 9.78 21.34 -13.13
N LEU A 179 10.23 20.09 -13.30
CA LEU A 179 9.64 18.92 -12.69
C LEU A 179 9.61 19.03 -11.15
N LYS A 180 10.70 19.48 -10.53
CA LYS A 180 10.79 19.69 -9.09
C LYS A 180 9.78 20.75 -8.61
N ASN A 181 9.66 21.85 -9.33
CA ASN A 181 8.71 22.90 -8.99
C ASN A 181 7.25 22.43 -9.10
N ILE A 182 6.92 21.64 -10.12
CA ILE A 182 5.60 21.01 -10.27
C ILE A 182 5.37 20.01 -9.14
N ALA A 183 6.36 19.17 -8.79
CA ALA A 183 6.27 18.22 -7.69
C ALA A 183 6.05 18.89 -6.32
N ARG A 184 6.57 20.10 -6.11
CA ARG A 184 6.31 20.93 -4.92
C ARG A 184 4.96 21.65 -4.95
N GLY A 185 4.42 21.88 -6.14
CA GLY A 185 3.18 22.67 -6.33
C GLY A 185 1.95 21.93 -5.84
N THR A 186 0.93 22.71 -5.42
CA THR A 186 -0.34 22.17 -4.94
C THR A 186 -1.52 22.53 -5.85
N SER A 187 -1.28 23.27 -6.92
CA SER A 187 -2.33 23.80 -7.81
C SER A 187 -2.92 22.79 -8.78
N ASN A 188 -2.15 21.77 -9.13
CA ASN A 188 -2.59 20.69 -10.03
C ASN A 188 -2.08 19.34 -9.49
N PRO A 189 -2.91 18.64 -8.68
CA PRO A 189 -2.52 17.37 -8.07
C PRO A 189 -2.12 16.28 -9.07
N ASP A 190 -2.74 16.23 -10.24
CA ASP A 190 -2.38 15.25 -11.29
C ASP A 190 -0.97 15.48 -11.80
N LEU A 191 -0.63 16.72 -12.19
CA LEU A 191 0.72 17.04 -12.65
C LEU A 191 1.76 16.88 -11.53
N GLN A 192 1.41 17.23 -10.29
CA GLN A 192 2.27 17.05 -9.13
C GLN A 192 2.67 15.57 -8.97
N MET A 193 1.69 14.68 -8.99
CA MET A 193 1.95 13.26 -8.79
C MET A 193 2.73 12.64 -9.96
N ARG A 194 2.43 13.06 -11.20
CA ARG A 194 3.21 12.64 -12.39
C ARG A 194 4.64 13.12 -12.31
N ALA A 195 4.88 14.36 -11.89
CA ALA A 195 6.23 14.89 -11.72
C ALA A 195 7.04 14.09 -10.67
N ILE A 196 6.42 13.73 -9.54
CA ILE A 196 7.03 12.88 -8.51
C ILE A 196 7.38 11.50 -9.11
N GLN A 197 6.47 10.89 -9.85
CA GLN A 197 6.69 9.59 -10.48
C GLN A 197 7.83 9.66 -11.50
N TYR A 198 7.84 10.66 -12.36
CA TYR A 198 8.85 10.80 -13.40
C TYR A 198 10.24 11.07 -12.82
N LEU A 199 10.35 11.91 -11.78
CA LEU A 199 11.59 12.11 -11.05
C LEU A 199 12.12 10.81 -10.42
N GLY A 200 11.22 9.91 -9.99
CA GLY A 200 11.59 8.60 -9.44
C GLY A 200 12.06 7.59 -10.48
N VAL A 201 11.37 7.53 -11.63
CA VAL A 201 11.60 6.47 -12.63
C VAL A 201 12.68 6.86 -13.65
N HIS A 202 12.65 8.09 -14.15
CA HIS A 202 13.52 8.52 -15.26
C HIS A 202 14.74 9.31 -14.81
N GLY A 203 14.87 9.61 -13.52
CA GLY A 203 15.90 10.47 -13.02
C GLY A 203 17.05 9.73 -12.33
N GLY A 204 18.29 10.06 -12.68
CA GLY A 204 19.50 9.61 -11.98
C GLY A 204 19.64 10.19 -10.56
N GLN A 205 20.87 10.26 -10.06
CA GLN A 205 21.16 10.75 -8.70
C GLN A 205 20.59 12.15 -8.41
N GLU A 206 20.60 13.05 -9.40
CA GLU A 206 20.11 14.41 -9.25
C GLU A 206 18.58 14.49 -9.08
N SER A 207 17.82 13.65 -9.79
CA SER A 207 16.37 13.58 -9.63
C SER A 207 15.97 12.98 -8.28
N ARG A 208 16.72 11.99 -7.78
CA ARG A 208 16.56 11.49 -6.41
C ARG A 208 16.82 12.58 -5.36
N ALA A 209 17.83 13.43 -5.58
CA ALA A 209 18.07 14.57 -4.72
C ALA A 209 16.92 15.58 -4.77
N ALA A 210 16.38 15.87 -5.96
CA ALA A 210 15.20 16.72 -6.12
C ALA A 210 13.97 16.17 -5.40
N LEU A 211 13.70 14.85 -5.48
CA LEU A 211 12.64 14.21 -4.72
C LEU A 211 12.84 14.32 -3.20
N ALA A 212 14.09 14.18 -2.73
CA ALA A 212 14.38 14.35 -1.30
C ALA A 212 14.12 15.79 -0.82
N GLU A 213 14.39 16.79 -1.64
CA GLU A 213 14.03 18.18 -1.33
C GLU A 213 12.50 18.37 -1.26
N VAL A 214 11.74 17.78 -2.20
CA VAL A 214 10.28 17.81 -2.18
C VAL A 214 9.75 17.11 -0.94
N TYR A 215 10.31 15.95 -0.59
CA TYR A 215 9.97 15.19 0.61
C TYR A 215 10.14 16.00 1.90
N ALA A 216 11.26 16.68 2.02
CA ALA A 216 11.57 17.52 3.18
C ALA A 216 10.69 18.76 3.28
N ALA A 217 10.27 19.31 2.14
CA ALA A 217 9.48 20.54 2.08
C ALA A 217 7.97 20.33 2.28
N THR A 218 7.45 19.10 2.02
CA THR A 218 6.01 18.82 2.14
C THR A 218 5.64 18.27 3.52
N THR A 219 4.47 18.68 4.02
CA THR A 219 3.83 18.07 5.20
C THR A 219 2.72 17.08 4.82
N ASP A 220 2.42 16.97 3.53
CA ASP A 220 1.37 16.09 3.01
C ASP A 220 1.82 14.63 3.08
N VAL A 221 1.11 13.82 3.87
CA VAL A 221 1.43 12.41 4.10
C VAL A 221 1.31 11.58 2.83
N ASP A 222 0.32 11.86 1.98
CA ASP A 222 0.12 11.08 0.74
C ASP A 222 1.23 11.39 -0.28
N ILE A 223 1.65 12.66 -0.37
CA ILE A 223 2.79 13.06 -1.19
C ILE A 223 4.08 12.40 -0.68
N LYS A 224 4.32 12.42 0.63
CA LYS A 224 5.46 11.73 1.23
C LYS A 224 5.45 10.23 0.94
N LYS A 225 4.31 9.55 1.11
CA LYS A 225 4.18 8.13 0.76
C LYS A 225 4.50 7.87 -0.72
N ARG A 226 4.02 8.73 -1.62
CA ARG A 226 4.34 8.60 -3.05
C ARG A 226 5.82 8.74 -3.34
N ILE A 227 6.50 9.68 -2.67
CA ILE A 227 7.95 9.85 -2.80
C ILE A 227 8.71 8.63 -2.26
N LEU A 228 8.29 8.06 -1.12
CA LEU A 228 8.89 6.82 -0.58
C LEU A 228 8.78 5.65 -1.58
N ARG A 229 7.65 5.51 -2.28
CA ARG A 229 7.50 4.53 -3.38
C ARG A 229 8.42 4.85 -4.56
N SER A 230 8.62 6.13 -4.87
CA SER A 230 9.55 6.53 -5.91
C SER A 230 11.00 6.23 -5.52
N PHE A 231 11.35 6.26 -4.23
CA PHE A 231 12.66 5.81 -3.75
C PHE A 231 12.85 4.29 -3.92
N LEU A 232 11.80 3.46 -3.74
CA LEU A 232 11.86 2.04 -4.10
C LEU A 232 12.14 1.87 -5.60
N ALA A 233 11.36 2.53 -6.46
CA ALA A 233 11.51 2.42 -7.92
C ALA A 233 12.91 2.84 -8.40
N SER A 234 13.53 3.82 -7.75
CA SER A 234 14.88 4.29 -8.06
C SER A 234 16.01 3.55 -7.32
N GLY A 235 15.69 2.56 -6.49
CA GLY A 235 16.67 1.81 -5.69
C GLY A 235 17.33 2.60 -4.57
N ASP A 236 16.71 3.68 -4.08
CA ASP A 236 17.27 4.56 -3.05
C ASP A 236 17.03 4.05 -1.63
N LYS A 237 17.69 2.94 -1.31
CA LYS A 237 17.59 2.30 0.02
C LYS A 237 18.00 3.24 1.16
N ALA A 238 18.99 4.10 0.95
CA ALA A 238 19.50 4.98 2.00
C ALA A 238 18.43 5.97 2.48
N ARG A 239 17.67 6.58 1.57
CA ARG A 239 16.60 7.51 1.95
C ARG A 239 15.41 6.80 2.56
N LEU A 240 15.07 5.60 2.10
CA LEU A 240 14.05 4.77 2.75
C LEU A 240 14.43 4.42 4.18
N LEU A 241 15.69 4.03 4.41
CA LEU A 241 16.18 3.74 5.76
C LEU A 241 16.14 4.98 6.66
N THR A 242 16.57 6.12 6.15
CA THR A 242 16.49 7.40 6.89
C THR A 242 15.04 7.71 7.27
N ALA A 243 14.09 7.60 6.35
CA ALA A 243 12.68 7.85 6.63
C ALA A 243 12.13 6.87 7.68
N ALA A 244 12.44 5.58 7.58
CA ALA A 244 12.03 4.58 8.56
C ALA A 244 12.58 4.85 9.97
N GLN A 245 13.74 5.50 10.09
CA GLN A 245 14.40 5.81 11.36
C GLN A 245 13.98 7.15 11.97
N THR A 246 13.68 8.15 11.13
CA THR A 246 13.60 9.55 11.59
C THR A 246 12.22 10.18 11.48
N GLU A 247 11.31 9.62 10.67
CA GLU A 247 9.97 10.16 10.55
C GLU A 247 9.20 10.06 11.86
N GLN A 248 8.55 11.17 12.23
CA GLN A 248 7.72 11.20 13.44
C GLN A 248 6.37 10.52 13.23
N ASN A 249 5.83 10.58 12.01
CA ASN A 249 4.56 9.96 11.66
C ASN A 249 4.73 8.44 11.49
N PRO A 250 4.03 7.60 12.32
CA PRO A 250 4.12 6.15 12.23
C PRO A 250 3.70 5.58 10.87
N GLU A 251 2.74 6.23 10.18
CA GLU A 251 2.34 5.80 8.83
C GLU A 251 3.49 5.93 7.82
N LEU A 252 4.29 7.00 7.91
CA LEU A 252 5.44 7.20 7.02
C LEU A 252 6.58 6.24 7.34
N ARG A 253 6.82 5.95 8.64
CA ARG A 253 7.77 4.90 9.01
C ARG A 253 7.34 3.54 8.47
N SER A 254 6.05 3.19 8.65
CA SER A 254 5.46 1.94 8.14
C SER A 254 5.59 1.83 6.62
N GLU A 255 5.33 2.92 5.88
CA GLU A 255 5.51 2.95 4.42
C GLU A 255 6.97 2.73 4.02
N ALA A 256 7.91 3.43 4.68
CA ALA A 256 9.35 3.26 4.40
C ALA A 256 9.81 1.81 4.70
N VAL A 257 9.35 1.22 5.80
CA VAL A 257 9.60 -0.19 6.16
C VAL A 257 9.05 -1.14 5.10
N ARG A 258 7.83 -0.91 4.61
CA ARG A 258 7.22 -1.71 3.54
C ARG A 258 8.08 -1.70 2.28
N GLN A 259 8.58 -0.53 1.88
CA GLN A 259 9.45 -0.40 0.72
C GLN A 259 10.81 -1.08 0.92
N LEU A 260 11.40 -1.00 2.13
CA LEU A 260 12.63 -1.73 2.49
C LEU A 260 12.43 -3.25 2.43
N GLY A 261 11.29 -3.75 2.90
CA GLY A 261 10.92 -5.16 2.77
C GLY A 261 10.85 -5.62 1.31
N ALA A 262 10.21 -4.82 0.45
CA ALA A 262 10.12 -5.09 -0.99
C ALA A 262 11.49 -5.06 -1.69
N MET A 263 12.45 -4.27 -1.19
CA MET A 263 13.85 -4.27 -1.64
C MET A 263 14.68 -5.47 -1.14
N GLY A 264 14.15 -6.29 -0.25
CA GLY A 264 14.89 -7.38 0.38
C GLY A 264 15.93 -6.93 1.40
N ALA A 265 15.77 -5.76 2.01
CA ALA A 265 16.70 -5.16 2.98
C ALA A 265 16.59 -5.84 4.37
N GLN A 266 16.90 -7.14 4.46
CA GLN A 266 16.64 -7.98 5.64
C GLN A 266 17.35 -7.50 6.90
N ASP A 267 18.62 -7.11 6.79
CA ASP A 267 19.42 -6.69 7.97
C ASP A 267 18.96 -5.33 8.48
N GLU A 268 18.67 -4.40 7.59
CA GLU A 268 18.18 -3.07 7.95
C GLU A 268 16.79 -3.15 8.60
N VAL A 269 15.89 -4.00 8.05
CA VAL A 269 14.55 -4.23 8.60
C VAL A 269 14.64 -4.86 10.01
N TRP A 270 15.58 -5.78 10.24
CA TRP A 270 15.83 -6.33 11.57
C TRP A 270 16.35 -5.28 12.56
N GLN A 271 17.30 -4.45 12.16
CA GLN A 271 17.83 -3.37 12.99
C GLN A 271 16.73 -2.35 13.36
N LEU A 272 15.81 -2.07 12.45
CA LEU A 272 14.65 -1.22 12.72
C LEU A 272 13.75 -1.84 13.78
N TYR A 273 13.47 -3.15 13.70
CA TYR A 273 12.66 -3.84 14.72
C TYR A 273 13.18 -3.67 16.14
N GLN A 274 14.48 -3.78 16.30
CA GLN A 274 15.14 -3.68 17.61
C GLN A 274 15.05 -2.28 18.24
N LYS A 275 14.87 -1.24 17.44
CA LYS A 275 14.83 0.16 17.87
C LYS A 275 13.43 0.76 17.89
N GLU A 276 12.50 0.19 17.15
CA GLU A 276 11.13 0.70 17.07
C GLU A 276 10.38 0.47 18.37
N THR A 277 9.56 1.45 18.76
CA THR A 277 8.75 1.43 19.98
C THR A 277 7.26 1.31 19.71
N SER A 278 6.79 1.71 18.51
CA SER A 278 5.39 1.60 18.12
C SER A 278 5.03 0.16 17.76
N PRO A 279 4.06 -0.46 18.44
CA PRO A 279 3.59 -1.81 18.10
C PRO A 279 3.09 -1.92 16.66
N ASP A 280 2.39 -0.90 16.15
CA ASP A 280 1.87 -0.87 14.79
C ASP A 280 3.00 -0.89 13.75
N VAL A 281 4.06 -0.09 13.98
CA VAL A 281 5.23 -0.09 13.09
C VAL A 281 6.01 -1.39 13.23
N LYS A 282 6.16 -1.96 14.43
CA LYS A 282 6.76 -3.29 14.65
C LYS A 282 6.02 -4.38 13.87
N LYS A 283 4.69 -4.34 13.88
CA LYS A 283 3.88 -5.27 13.09
C LYS A 283 4.23 -5.16 11.60
N ARG A 284 4.33 -3.93 11.05
CA ARG A 284 4.76 -3.71 9.65
C ARG A 284 6.18 -4.19 9.37
N ILE A 285 7.07 -4.07 10.35
CA ILE A 285 8.43 -4.62 10.23
C ILE A 285 8.40 -6.15 10.14
N ILE A 286 7.56 -6.83 10.93
CA ILE A 286 7.37 -8.29 10.86
C ILE A 286 6.83 -8.70 9.47
N GLU A 287 5.87 -7.95 8.92
CA GLU A 287 5.34 -8.15 7.57
C GLU A 287 6.43 -7.93 6.49
N ALA A 288 7.26 -6.91 6.66
CA ALA A 288 8.40 -6.66 5.77
C ALA A 288 9.47 -7.78 5.84
N MET A 289 9.67 -8.40 7.00
CA MET A 289 10.50 -9.61 7.13
C MET A 289 9.92 -10.77 6.34
N PHE A 290 8.60 -10.94 6.36
CA PHE A 290 7.92 -11.96 5.54
C PHE A 290 8.11 -11.68 4.04
N VAL A 291 7.85 -10.47 3.59
CA VAL A 291 8.01 -10.06 2.17
C VAL A 291 9.45 -10.26 1.69
N SER A 292 10.43 -9.91 2.51
CA SER A 292 11.85 -10.11 2.21
C SER A 292 12.33 -11.56 2.35
N GLY A 293 11.47 -12.48 2.81
CA GLY A 293 11.80 -13.88 2.99
C GLY A 293 12.69 -14.20 4.19
N ASN A 294 12.75 -13.35 5.21
CA ASN A 294 13.59 -13.50 6.40
C ASN A 294 12.99 -14.47 7.42
N ALA A 295 12.93 -15.75 7.07
CA ALA A 295 12.39 -16.80 7.94
C ALA A 295 13.13 -16.90 9.28
N THR A 296 14.44 -16.70 9.30
CA THR A 296 15.26 -16.80 10.52
C THR A 296 14.80 -15.84 11.60
N ARG A 297 14.57 -14.57 11.26
CA ARG A 297 14.12 -13.56 12.22
C ARG A 297 12.66 -13.76 12.63
N LEU A 298 11.82 -14.21 11.72
CA LEU A 298 10.43 -14.56 12.06
C LEU A 298 10.37 -15.74 13.04
N ILE A 299 11.23 -16.75 12.90
CA ILE A 299 11.35 -17.88 13.85
C ILE A 299 11.83 -17.39 15.22
N GLU A 300 12.81 -16.48 15.24
CA GLU A 300 13.29 -15.87 16.48
C GLU A 300 12.17 -15.14 17.22
N LEU A 301 11.39 -14.31 16.51
CA LEU A 301 10.25 -13.58 17.09
C LEU A 301 9.12 -14.52 17.52
N ALA A 302 8.82 -15.56 16.77
CA ALA A 302 7.81 -16.55 17.15
C ALA A 302 8.16 -17.25 18.47
N LYS A 303 9.45 -17.42 18.78
CA LYS A 303 9.94 -18.06 20.01
C LYS A 303 10.08 -17.09 21.19
N SER A 304 10.46 -15.83 20.95
CA SER A 304 10.97 -14.93 21.99
C SER A 304 10.24 -13.59 22.14
N GLU A 305 9.38 -13.22 21.19
CA GLU A 305 8.65 -11.94 21.27
C GLU A 305 7.70 -11.94 22.47
N ARG A 306 7.76 -10.84 23.26
CA ARG A 306 6.97 -10.70 24.48
C ARG A 306 5.58 -10.14 24.25
N ASP A 307 5.43 -9.30 23.22
CA ASP A 307 4.12 -8.80 22.82
C ASP A 307 3.33 -9.93 22.16
N PRO A 308 2.18 -10.33 22.71
CA PRO A 308 1.40 -11.45 22.20
C PRO A 308 0.92 -11.24 20.78
N GLN A 309 0.59 -10.00 20.39
CA GLN A 309 0.08 -9.70 19.04
C GLN A 309 1.20 -9.75 17.99
N LEU A 310 2.37 -9.19 18.32
CA LEU A 310 3.53 -9.26 17.45
C LEU A 310 4.01 -10.71 17.30
N ARG A 311 4.01 -11.49 18.38
CA ARG A 311 4.32 -12.91 18.36
C ARG A 311 3.37 -13.71 17.47
N ARG A 312 2.06 -13.50 17.59
CA ARG A 312 1.05 -14.10 16.74
C ARG A 312 1.24 -13.73 15.27
N THR A 313 1.61 -12.48 15.00
CA THR A 313 1.89 -12.00 13.62
C THR A 313 3.09 -12.75 13.03
N ALA A 314 4.17 -12.94 13.78
CA ALA A 314 5.33 -13.70 13.33
C ALA A 314 4.96 -15.16 13.00
N ILE A 315 4.18 -15.83 13.87
CA ILE A 315 3.73 -17.22 13.67
C ILE A 315 2.83 -17.36 12.43
N ARG A 316 1.89 -16.43 12.23
CA ARG A 316 1.03 -16.42 11.02
C ARG A 316 1.87 -16.30 9.76
N ASN A 317 2.85 -15.40 9.74
CA ASN A 317 3.74 -15.22 8.60
C ASN A 317 4.58 -16.48 8.33
N LEU A 318 5.06 -17.17 9.36
CA LEU A 318 5.73 -18.47 9.21
C LEU A 318 4.80 -19.52 8.57
N GLY A 319 3.52 -19.53 8.97
CA GLY A 319 2.51 -20.43 8.39
C GLY A 319 2.33 -20.22 6.88
N VAL A 320 2.46 -19.00 6.38
CA VAL A 320 2.31 -18.67 4.95
C VAL A 320 3.61 -18.90 4.14
N MET A 321 4.78 -18.94 4.76
CA MET A 321 6.07 -19.05 4.06
C MET A 321 6.33 -20.43 3.39
N GLY A 322 5.52 -21.44 3.69
CA GLY A 322 5.62 -22.77 3.12
C GLY A 322 6.48 -23.76 3.92
N SER A 323 6.06 -25.03 3.91
CA SER A 323 6.57 -26.09 4.80
C SER A 323 8.06 -26.37 4.69
N LYS A 324 8.64 -26.31 3.50
CA LYS A 324 10.08 -26.53 3.29
C LYS A 324 10.98 -25.53 4.03
N ARG A 325 10.45 -24.32 4.32
CA ARG A 325 11.23 -23.25 4.97
C ARG A 325 11.02 -23.19 6.47
N THR A 326 9.79 -23.44 6.92
CA THR A 326 9.38 -23.09 8.29
C THR A 326 8.59 -24.20 8.99
N GLY A 327 8.29 -25.32 8.31
CA GLY A 327 7.52 -26.44 8.86
C GLY A 327 8.15 -27.04 10.11
N ASP A 328 9.45 -27.32 10.08
CA ASP A 328 10.19 -27.86 11.24
C ASP A 328 10.21 -26.89 12.42
N ALA A 329 10.35 -25.58 12.14
CA ALA A 329 10.33 -24.56 13.18
C ALA A 329 8.95 -24.43 13.86
N LEU A 330 7.86 -24.57 13.09
CA LEU A 330 6.50 -24.61 13.65
C LEU A 330 6.26 -25.88 14.47
N LEU A 331 6.77 -27.02 14.01
CA LEU A 331 6.68 -28.28 14.75
C LEU A 331 7.43 -28.20 16.10
N GLU A 332 8.65 -27.65 16.09
CA GLU A 332 9.45 -27.42 17.32
C GLU A 332 8.73 -26.41 18.25
N LEU A 333 8.19 -25.32 17.70
CA LEU A 333 7.43 -24.35 18.48
C LEU A 333 6.21 -24.99 19.15
N TYR A 334 5.47 -25.83 18.47
CA TYR A 334 4.34 -26.54 19.06
C TYR A 334 4.76 -27.42 20.24
N ALA A 335 5.88 -28.11 20.12
CA ALA A 335 6.37 -29.02 21.15
C ALA A 335 6.79 -28.30 22.45
N THR A 336 7.21 -27.05 22.36
CA THR A 336 7.68 -26.24 23.50
C THR A 336 6.64 -25.26 24.04
N GLU A 337 5.60 -24.99 23.25
CA GLU A 337 4.57 -24.00 23.58
C GLU A 337 3.56 -24.55 24.59
N LYS A 338 3.22 -23.71 25.58
CA LYS A 338 2.24 -24.04 26.61
C LYS A 338 0.90 -23.32 26.45
N GLU A 339 0.92 -22.17 25.76
CA GLU A 339 -0.28 -21.36 25.56
C GLU A 339 -1.22 -22.00 24.51
N PRO A 340 -2.46 -22.37 24.86
CA PRO A 340 -3.38 -23.05 23.94
C PRO A 340 -3.67 -22.24 22.70
N ALA A 341 -3.80 -20.91 22.82
CA ALA A 341 -4.06 -20.02 21.69
C ALA A 341 -2.92 -20.04 20.66
N ILE A 342 -1.67 -20.03 21.12
CA ILE A 342 -0.49 -20.13 20.24
C ILE A 342 -0.38 -21.52 19.62
N ARG A 343 -0.65 -22.58 20.37
CA ARG A 343 -0.66 -23.97 19.85
C ARG A 343 -1.69 -24.12 18.72
N ARG A 344 -2.89 -23.55 18.87
CA ARG A 344 -3.93 -23.53 17.82
C ARG A 344 -3.44 -22.76 16.57
N LEU A 345 -2.77 -21.63 16.77
CA LEU A 345 -2.22 -20.85 15.68
C LEU A 345 -1.12 -21.60 14.90
N VAL A 346 -0.30 -22.38 15.60
CA VAL A 346 0.69 -23.27 14.94
C VAL A 346 0.02 -24.38 14.13
N ILE A 347 -1.04 -25.01 14.68
CA ILE A 347 -1.85 -25.99 13.94
C ILE A 347 -2.39 -25.37 12.65
N GLU A 348 -2.94 -24.16 12.74
CA GLU A 348 -3.46 -23.42 11.58
C GLU A 348 -2.32 -23.13 10.57
N GLY A 349 -1.16 -22.69 11.03
CA GLY A 349 0.01 -22.45 10.17
C GLY A 349 0.45 -23.72 9.42
N LEU A 350 0.51 -24.85 10.09
CA LEU A 350 0.86 -26.15 9.47
C LEU A 350 -0.22 -26.59 8.47
N PHE A 351 -1.49 -26.33 8.75
CA PHE A 351 -2.59 -26.59 7.83
C PHE A 351 -2.49 -25.72 6.57
N VAL A 352 -2.27 -24.42 6.70
CA VAL A 352 -2.06 -23.49 5.57
C VAL A 352 -0.87 -23.92 4.70
N GLN A 353 0.17 -24.46 5.31
CA GLN A 353 1.33 -25.02 4.59
C GLN A 353 1.03 -26.33 3.84
N GLY A 354 -0.14 -26.95 4.04
CA GLY A 354 -0.41 -28.30 3.56
C GLY A 354 0.46 -29.37 4.24
N ASN A 355 0.99 -29.12 5.44
CA ASN A 355 1.94 -29.99 6.12
C ASN A 355 1.23 -31.07 6.95
N ALA A 356 0.55 -32.02 6.27
CA ALA A 356 -0.15 -33.14 6.90
C ALA A 356 0.78 -33.99 7.76
N ALA A 357 2.02 -34.21 7.33
CA ALA A 357 2.98 -35.05 8.06
C ALA A 357 3.28 -34.47 9.46
N SER A 358 3.53 -33.17 9.57
CA SER A 358 3.75 -32.53 10.87
C SER A 358 2.50 -32.52 11.74
N LEU A 359 1.32 -32.30 11.17
CA LEU A 359 0.05 -32.37 11.91
C LEU A 359 -0.21 -33.77 12.47
N VAL A 360 0.03 -34.81 11.69
CA VAL A 360 -0.08 -36.23 12.14
C VAL A 360 0.95 -36.52 13.22
N ALA A 361 2.19 -36.07 13.06
CA ALA A 361 3.25 -36.25 14.07
C ALA A 361 2.87 -35.61 15.42
N ILE A 362 2.24 -34.44 15.40
CA ILE A 362 1.71 -33.79 16.59
C ILE A 362 0.53 -34.60 17.15
N ALA A 363 -0.46 -34.94 16.32
CA ALA A 363 -1.70 -35.62 16.76
C ALA A 363 -1.45 -36.95 17.49
N ARG A 364 -0.41 -37.69 17.08
CA ARG A 364 0.00 -38.95 17.72
C ARG A 364 0.57 -38.76 19.12
N LYS A 365 1.17 -37.62 19.40
CA LYS A 365 1.80 -37.29 20.71
C LYS A 365 0.91 -36.46 21.62
N GLU A 366 -0.13 -35.82 21.06
CA GLU A 366 -0.98 -34.88 21.76
C GLU A 366 -1.86 -35.59 22.82
N GLN A 367 -1.79 -35.09 24.04
CA GLN A 367 -2.57 -35.58 25.18
C GLN A 367 -3.83 -34.75 25.44
N ASP A 368 -3.81 -33.46 25.04
CA ASP A 368 -4.95 -32.59 25.19
C ASP A 368 -6.01 -32.93 24.13
N ILE A 369 -7.16 -33.37 24.59
CA ILE A 369 -8.25 -33.80 23.74
C ILE A 369 -8.77 -32.67 22.85
N ALA A 370 -8.81 -31.40 23.35
CA ALA A 370 -9.26 -30.26 22.58
C ALA A 370 -8.29 -29.93 21.44
N MET A 371 -6.98 -29.98 21.70
CA MET A 371 -5.95 -29.78 20.67
C MET A 371 -5.97 -30.93 19.66
N LYS A 372 -6.10 -32.18 20.14
CA LYS A 372 -6.20 -33.35 19.25
C LYS A 372 -7.40 -33.25 18.31
N LYS A 373 -8.58 -32.84 18.83
CA LYS A 373 -9.77 -32.60 18.00
C LYS A 373 -9.51 -31.51 16.95
N ALA A 374 -8.89 -30.39 17.33
CA ALA A 374 -8.55 -29.32 16.40
C ALA A 374 -7.62 -29.80 15.27
N ILE A 375 -6.63 -30.64 15.58
CA ILE A 375 -5.72 -31.20 14.56
C ILE A 375 -6.48 -32.14 13.62
N VAL A 376 -7.32 -33.04 14.17
CA VAL A 376 -8.11 -33.98 13.37
C VAL A 376 -9.09 -33.23 12.45
N GLU A 377 -9.71 -32.16 12.93
CA GLU A 377 -10.57 -31.28 12.12
C GLU A 377 -9.78 -30.69 10.95
N ARG A 378 -8.58 -30.16 11.15
CA ARG A 378 -7.76 -29.62 10.06
C ARG A 378 -7.33 -30.72 9.08
N LEU A 379 -6.89 -31.88 9.57
CA LEU A 379 -6.52 -33.03 8.73
C LEU A 379 -7.70 -33.52 7.89
N SER A 380 -8.95 -33.46 8.38
CA SER A 380 -10.14 -33.88 7.62
C SER A 380 -10.41 -33.03 6.38
N HIS A 381 -9.89 -31.81 6.33
CA HIS A 381 -9.98 -30.93 5.17
C HIS A 381 -8.81 -31.06 4.19
N MET A 382 -7.82 -31.91 4.49
CA MET A 382 -6.65 -32.12 3.64
C MET A 382 -6.86 -33.37 2.74
N GLN A 383 -6.57 -33.22 1.45
CA GLN A 383 -6.61 -34.33 0.49
C GLN A 383 -5.27 -35.08 0.39
N ASP A 384 -4.48 -35.02 1.45
CA ASP A 384 -3.17 -35.64 1.52
C ASP A 384 -3.28 -37.10 1.99
N LYS A 385 -2.51 -38.01 1.36
CA LYS A 385 -2.54 -39.43 1.71
C LYS A 385 -2.20 -39.67 3.19
N VAL A 386 -1.26 -38.92 3.76
CA VAL A 386 -0.84 -39.07 5.16
C VAL A 386 -2.01 -38.70 6.10
N ALA A 387 -2.82 -37.69 5.73
CA ALA A 387 -4.00 -37.33 6.49
C ALA A 387 -5.06 -38.44 6.44
N VAL A 388 -5.32 -39.00 5.24
CA VAL A 388 -6.29 -40.10 5.04
C VAL A 388 -5.86 -41.36 5.79
N ASP A 389 -4.58 -41.74 5.70
CA ASP A 389 -4.03 -42.90 6.40
C ASP A 389 -4.20 -42.74 7.93
N TYR A 390 -3.98 -41.51 8.46
CA TYR A 390 -4.17 -41.27 9.88
C TYR A 390 -5.66 -41.31 10.31
N MET A 391 -6.59 -40.92 9.46
CA MET A 391 -8.04 -41.09 9.73
C MET A 391 -8.39 -42.58 9.81
N ALA A 392 -7.86 -43.40 8.88
CA ALA A 392 -8.05 -44.84 8.93
C ALA A 392 -7.46 -45.47 10.20
N GLU A 393 -6.29 -45.02 10.65
CA GLU A 393 -5.65 -45.40 11.92
C GLU A 393 -6.56 -45.13 13.13
N ILE A 394 -7.15 -43.91 13.21
CA ILE A 394 -8.09 -43.55 14.30
C ILE A 394 -9.33 -44.44 14.31
N LEU A 395 -9.84 -44.80 13.13
CA LEU A 395 -11.03 -45.60 12.96
C LEU A 395 -10.78 -47.12 13.09
N ASN A 396 -9.52 -47.53 13.29
CA ASN A 396 -9.06 -48.93 13.30
C ASN A 396 -9.43 -49.67 12.02
N ILE A 397 -9.44 -49.01 10.86
CA ILE A 397 -9.67 -49.56 9.53
C ILE A 397 -8.30 -49.91 8.93
N LYS A 398 -8.14 -51.19 8.54
CA LYS A 398 -6.90 -51.67 7.84
C LYS A 398 -7.02 -51.48 6.33
#